data_460c39709ca7109461c1821b36ea409b
#
_entry.id   460c39709ca7109461c1821b36ea409b
#
_cell.length_a   1.000
_cell.length_b   1.000
_cell.length_c   1.000
_cell.angle_alpha   90.00
_cell.angle_beta   90.00
_cell.angle_gamma   90.00
#
_symmetry.space_group_name_H-M   'P 1'
#
loop_
_entity.id
_entity.type
_entity.pdbx_description
1 polymer ?
#
loop_
_entity_poly.entity_id
_entity_poly.type
_entity_poly.pdbx_seq_one_letter_code
_entity_poly.pdbx_strand_id
1 'polypeptide(L)'
;SLDIQLLRETRIPLHLVHKASHALPRRILAAVDLSRPEDQFEGFNDQIISEALKLTLQCNAQIELLYAYDLGSMYLDAGGSREHSFLFDSNRAQTLHDVQSAAFQELAERNGIAVEHRHMRIGDPAKALAMFMDNNDIDVLVMGSYHHHGIGWFIGSTAERVLHRLSSSVLVISPERSKG
;
A
#
# COMPACT_ATOMS: atom_id res chain seq x y z
N SER A 1 3.75 13.07 16.01
CA SER A 1 2.36 13.21 16.45
C SER A 1 1.96 11.99 17.27
N LEU A 2 0.91 12.09 18.08
CA LEU A 2 0.36 10.98 18.89
C LEU A 2 0.00 9.78 18.01
N ASP A 3 -0.53 10.03 16.82
CA ASP A 3 -0.96 9.00 15.86
C ASP A 3 0.20 8.12 15.42
N ILE A 4 1.36 8.70 15.11
CA ILE A 4 2.57 7.96 14.73
C ILE A 4 3.11 7.15 15.91
N GLN A 5 3.03 7.66 17.11
CA GLN A 5 3.45 6.93 18.31
C GLN A 5 2.54 5.74 18.58
N LEU A 6 1.22 5.91 18.49
CA LEU A 6 0.25 4.82 18.61
C LEU A 6 0.50 3.73 17.55
N LEU A 7 0.75 4.12 16.30
CA LEU A 7 1.05 3.18 15.22
C LEU A 7 2.36 2.39 15.45
N ARG A 8 3.33 2.96 16.15
CA ARG A 8 4.58 2.29 16.49
C ARG A 8 4.45 1.31 17.67
N GLU A 9 3.48 1.52 18.55
CA GLU A 9 3.33 0.74 19.79
C GLU A 9 2.22 -0.31 19.70
N THR A 10 1.24 -0.13 18.80
CA THR A 10 0.07 -1.02 18.69
C THR A 10 0.29 -2.16 17.71
N ARG A 11 -0.11 -3.39 18.12
CA ARG A 11 -0.06 -4.61 17.30
C ARG A 11 -1.41 -5.01 16.71
N ILE A 12 -2.41 -4.19 16.89
CA ILE A 12 -3.77 -4.37 16.37
C ILE A 12 -4.00 -3.39 15.22
N PRO A 13 -4.93 -3.68 14.30
CA PRO A 13 -5.35 -2.71 13.30
C PRO A 13 -5.74 -1.39 13.95
N LEU A 14 -5.19 -0.30 13.45
CA LEU A 14 -5.45 1.04 13.96
C LEU A 14 -6.19 1.87 12.91
N HIS A 15 -7.38 2.35 13.26
CA HIS A 15 -8.16 3.23 12.41
C HIS A 15 -8.00 4.68 12.88
N LEU A 16 -7.27 5.49 12.12
CA LEU A 16 -7.15 6.93 12.32
C LEU A 16 -8.27 7.63 11.56
N VAL A 17 -9.26 8.15 12.28
CA VAL A 17 -10.42 8.81 11.69
C VAL A 17 -10.17 10.31 11.60
N HIS A 18 -10.18 10.85 10.38
CA HIS A 18 -10.25 12.28 10.11
C HIS A 18 -11.71 12.73 9.95
N LYS A 19 -11.91 14.05 9.90
CA LYS A 19 -13.24 14.62 9.71
C LYS A 19 -13.85 14.09 8.42
N ALA A 20 -14.79 13.16 8.56
CA ALA A 20 -15.46 12.53 7.44
C ALA A 20 -16.39 13.52 6.73
N SER A 21 -16.35 13.51 5.41
CA SER A 21 -17.29 14.28 4.57
C SER A 21 -18.69 13.64 4.55
N HIS A 22 -18.77 12.35 4.90
CA HIS A 22 -19.98 11.53 4.85
C HIS A 22 -20.14 10.72 6.13
N ALA A 23 -21.38 10.35 6.47
CA ALA A 23 -21.68 9.52 7.65
C ALA A 23 -21.04 8.13 7.56
N LEU A 24 -20.94 7.58 6.35
CA LEU A 24 -20.23 6.33 6.05
C LEU A 24 -19.27 6.55 4.86
N PRO A 25 -18.12 5.86 4.83
CA PRO A 25 -17.24 5.86 3.67
C PRO A 25 -17.97 5.38 2.42
N ARG A 26 -17.70 6.00 1.29
CA ARG A 26 -18.24 5.65 -0.04
C ARG A 26 -17.18 4.99 -0.92
N ARG A 27 -15.92 5.38 -0.76
CA ARG A 27 -14.78 4.85 -1.51
C ARG A 27 -13.65 4.48 -0.57
N ILE A 28 -13.20 3.25 -0.70
CA ILE A 28 -12.15 2.66 0.12
C ILE A 28 -11.00 2.24 -0.79
N LEU A 29 -9.79 2.69 -0.49
CA LEU A 29 -8.58 2.35 -1.22
C LEU A 29 -7.77 1.32 -0.43
N ALA A 30 -7.53 0.15 -1.01
CA ALA A 30 -6.51 -0.78 -0.53
C ALA A 30 -5.18 -0.47 -1.22
N ALA A 31 -4.15 -0.14 -0.45
CA ALA A 31 -2.80 0.06 -0.95
C ALA A 31 -1.92 -1.14 -0.62
N VAL A 32 -1.39 -1.78 -1.65
CA VAL A 32 -0.51 -2.96 -1.55
C VAL A 32 0.90 -2.64 -2.01
N ASP A 33 1.86 -3.43 -1.54
CA ASP A 33 3.26 -3.33 -1.96
C ASP A 33 3.73 -4.71 -2.44
N LEU A 34 4.27 -4.78 -3.65
CA LEU A 34 4.84 -5.97 -4.27
C LEU A 34 6.33 -5.78 -4.59
N SER A 35 6.92 -4.66 -4.17
CA SER A 35 8.29 -4.29 -4.53
C SER A 35 9.35 -5.20 -3.90
N ARG A 36 9.05 -5.78 -2.73
CA ARG A 36 9.98 -6.62 -1.95
C ARG A 36 9.24 -7.84 -1.39
N PRO A 37 8.92 -8.83 -2.23
CA PRO A 37 8.18 -9.99 -1.78
C PRO A 37 8.91 -10.80 -0.69
N GLU A 38 10.26 -10.78 -0.69
CA GLU A 38 11.12 -11.45 0.31
C GLU A 38 11.07 -10.83 1.71
N ASP A 39 10.75 -9.55 1.81
CA ASP A 39 10.63 -8.82 3.08
C ASP A 39 9.21 -8.87 3.66
N GLN A 40 8.25 -9.41 2.91
CA GLN A 40 6.86 -9.43 3.29
C GLN A 40 6.47 -10.74 3.98
N PHE A 41 5.55 -10.63 4.94
CA PHE A 41 4.87 -11.81 5.46
C PHE A 41 3.99 -12.40 4.34
N GLU A 42 4.05 -13.71 4.18
CA GLU A 42 3.24 -14.43 3.20
C GLU A 42 1.75 -14.11 3.41
N GLY A 43 1.06 -13.74 2.33
CA GLY A 43 -0.35 -13.39 2.36
C GLY A 43 -0.69 -12.02 2.97
N PHE A 44 0.30 -11.18 3.30
CA PHE A 44 0.01 -9.90 3.95
C PHE A 44 -0.77 -8.93 3.04
N ASN A 45 -0.46 -8.88 1.75
CA ASN A 45 -1.25 -8.08 0.80
C ASN A 45 -2.69 -8.61 0.68
N ASP A 46 -2.89 -9.92 0.75
CA ASP A 46 -4.24 -10.53 0.78
C ASP A 46 -4.99 -10.13 2.05
N GLN A 47 -4.30 -10.06 3.20
CA GLN A 47 -4.88 -9.58 4.46
C GLN A 47 -5.32 -8.12 4.35
N ILE A 48 -4.48 -7.23 3.78
CA ILE A 48 -4.82 -5.81 3.55
C ILE A 48 -6.09 -5.70 2.69
N ILE A 49 -6.16 -6.44 1.59
CA ILE A 49 -7.33 -6.43 0.68
C ILE A 49 -8.56 -6.99 1.39
N SER A 50 -8.41 -8.08 2.16
CA SER A 50 -9.52 -8.67 2.93
C SER A 50 -10.12 -7.68 3.93
N GLU A 51 -9.29 -6.93 4.66
CA GLU A 51 -9.78 -5.91 5.60
C GLU A 51 -10.48 -4.75 4.87
N ALA A 52 -9.95 -4.33 3.72
CA ALA A 52 -10.61 -3.33 2.87
C ALA A 52 -11.96 -3.81 2.35
N LEU A 53 -12.06 -5.06 1.90
CA LEU A 53 -13.31 -5.68 1.45
C LEU A 53 -14.36 -5.80 2.57
N LYS A 54 -13.94 -6.17 3.79
CA LYS A 54 -14.83 -6.20 4.96
C LYS A 54 -15.45 -4.82 5.22
N LEU A 55 -14.61 -3.77 5.21
CA LEU A 55 -15.08 -2.40 5.41
C LEU A 55 -15.99 -1.95 4.26
N THR A 56 -15.67 -2.32 3.02
CA THR A 56 -16.49 -2.05 1.83
C THR A 56 -17.89 -2.64 1.97
N LEU A 57 -17.98 -3.89 2.42
CA LEU A 57 -19.28 -4.56 2.64
C LEU A 57 -20.07 -3.91 3.78
N GLN A 58 -19.41 -3.57 4.89
CA GLN A 58 -20.06 -2.94 6.04
C GLN A 58 -20.65 -1.56 5.73
N CYS A 59 -19.97 -0.79 4.88
CA CYS A 59 -20.36 0.58 4.53
C CYS A 59 -21.16 0.68 3.24
N ASN A 60 -21.35 -0.42 2.50
CA ASN A 60 -21.88 -0.41 1.13
C ASN A 60 -21.07 0.55 0.22
N ALA A 61 -19.75 0.48 0.34
CA ALA A 61 -18.80 1.33 -0.36
C ALA A 61 -18.27 0.67 -1.63
N GLN A 62 -17.50 1.41 -2.42
CA GLN A 62 -16.74 0.92 -3.56
C GLN A 62 -15.27 0.70 -3.15
N ILE A 63 -14.68 -0.41 -3.59
CA ILE A 63 -13.25 -0.68 -3.39
C ILE A 63 -12.43 -0.23 -4.58
N GLU A 64 -11.26 0.33 -4.31
CA GLU A 64 -10.19 0.58 -5.27
C GLU A 64 -8.92 -0.11 -4.77
N LEU A 65 -8.14 -0.71 -5.65
CA LEU A 65 -6.86 -1.33 -5.35
C LEU A 65 -5.74 -0.58 -6.04
N LEU A 66 -4.75 -0.12 -5.29
CA LEU A 66 -3.61 0.62 -5.84
C LEU A 66 -2.29 -0.03 -5.45
N TYR A 67 -1.44 -0.22 -6.43
CA TYR A 67 -0.04 -0.50 -6.29
C TYR A 67 0.80 0.63 -6.89
N ALA A 68 1.63 1.26 -6.07
CA ALA A 68 2.55 2.31 -6.49
C ALA A 68 3.99 1.89 -6.19
N TYR A 69 4.89 2.03 -7.16
CA TYR A 69 6.28 1.61 -7.03
C TYR A 69 7.24 2.51 -7.78
N ASP A 70 8.47 2.62 -7.26
CA ASP A 70 9.55 3.39 -7.85
C ASP A 70 10.55 2.45 -8.51
N LEU A 71 10.63 2.49 -9.83
CA LEU A 71 11.54 1.68 -10.63
C LEU A 71 13.03 1.92 -10.27
N GLY A 72 13.38 3.17 -9.92
CA GLY A 72 14.75 3.51 -9.54
C GLY A 72 15.15 2.85 -8.23
N SER A 73 14.29 2.87 -7.22
CA SER A 73 14.51 2.19 -5.94
C SER A 73 14.60 0.68 -6.13
N MET A 74 13.71 0.09 -6.90
CA MET A 74 13.73 -1.36 -7.18
C MET A 74 15.01 -1.81 -7.90
N TYR A 75 15.51 -0.98 -8.83
CA TYR A 75 16.79 -1.27 -9.51
C TYR A 75 17.96 -1.27 -8.55
N LEU A 76 18.01 -0.33 -7.62
CA LEU A 76 19.07 -0.28 -6.60
C LEU A 76 19.02 -1.47 -5.65
N ASP A 77 17.82 -1.87 -5.22
CA ASP A 77 17.60 -3.03 -4.37
C ASP A 77 18.00 -4.36 -5.05
N ALA A 78 17.83 -4.43 -6.38
CA ALA A 78 18.28 -5.57 -7.20
C ALA A 78 19.82 -5.59 -7.46
N GLY A 79 20.62 -4.80 -6.73
CA GLY A 79 22.08 -4.76 -6.83
C GLY A 79 22.60 -3.81 -7.92
N GLY A 80 21.76 -2.94 -8.46
CA GLY A 80 22.21 -1.86 -9.35
C GLY A 80 23.00 -0.79 -8.60
N SER A 81 24.04 -0.22 -9.24
CA SER A 81 24.76 0.91 -8.68
C SER A 81 24.12 2.24 -9.06
N ARG A 82 24.24 3.25 -8.16
CA ARG A 82 23.76 4.62 -8.45
C ARG A 82 24.41 5.23 -9.68
N GLU A 83 25.66 4.87 -9.96
CA GLU A 83 26.42 5.36 -11.12
C GLU A 83 25.86 4.81 -12.44
N HIS A 84 25.24 3.63 -12.44
CA HIS A 84 24.61 3.01 -13.61
C HIS A 84 23.09 3.26 -13.68
N SER A 85 22.49 3.93 -12.71
CA SER A 85 21.05 4.23 -12.73
C SER A 85 20.66 5.14 -13.91
N PHE A 86 21.58 5.96 -14.41
CA PHE A 86 21.39 6.77 -15.62
C PHE A 86 21.43 5.96 -16.92
N LEU A 87 21.96 4.73 -16.87
CA LEU A 87 22.01 3.77 -17.97
C LEU A 87 20.93 2.70 -17.82
N PHE A 88 19.87 3.02 -17.06
CA PHE A 88 18.73 2.12 -16.92
C PHE A 88 18.17 1.84 -18.31
N ASP A 89 18.51 0.67 -18.84
CA ASP A 89 18.07 0.26 -20.16
C ASP A 89 16.53 0.18 -20.17
N SER A 90 15.92 0.80 -21.16
CA SER A 90 14.46 0.78 -21.34
C SER A 90 13.89 -0.65 -21.33
N ASN A 91 14.64 -1.62 -21.81
CA ASN A 91 14.25 -3.02 -21.81
C ASN A 91 14.17 -3.62 -20.40
N ARG A 92 15.08 -3.25 -19.50
CA ARG A 92 15.06 -3.70 -18.09
C ARG A 92 13.91 -3.04 -17.32
N ALA A 93 13.69 -1.75 -17.55
CA ALA A 93 12.54 -1.04 -16.97
C ALA A 93 11.22 -1.67 -17.41
N GLN A 94 11.11 -2.01 -18.69
CA GLN A 94 9.93 -2.69 -19.21
C GLN A 94 9.75 -4.08 -18.60
N THR A 95 10.83 -4.88 -18.54
CA THR A 95 10.79 -6.21 -17.91
C THR A 95 10.34 -6.15 -16.44
N LEU A 96 10.88 -5.21 -15.66
CA LEU A 96 10.45 -5.00 -14.28
C LEU A 96 8.98 -4.60 -14.20
N HIS A 97 8.55 -3.68 -15.05
CA HIS A 97 7.15 -3.29 -15.12
C HIS A 97 6.24 -4.47 -15.43
N ASP A 98 6.59 -5.30 -16.40
CA ASP A 98 5.80 -6.47 -16.82
C ASP A 98 5.68 -7.49 -15.68
N VAL A 99 6.78 -7.77 -14.97
CA VAL A 99 6.78 -8.65 -13.78
C VAL A 99 5.89 -8.09 -12.68
N GLN A 100 6.02 -6.81 -12.36
CA GLN A 100 5.20 -6.16 -11.32
C GLN A 100 3.72 -6.11 -11.72
N SER A 101 3.44 -5.86 -13.01
CA SER A 101 2.08 -5.86 -13.54
C SER A 101 1.44 -7.26 -13.43
N ALA A 102 2.17 -8.31 -13.81
CA ALA A 102 1.67 -9.68 -13.71
C ALA A 102 1.36 -10.06 -12.26
N ALA A 103 2.28 -9.78 -11.33
CA ALA A 103 2.08 -10.05 -9.91
C ALA A 103 0.89 -9.28 -9.32
N PHE A 104 0.72 -8.02 -9.72
CA PHE A 104 -0.41 -7.20 -9.30
C PHE A 104 -1.75 -7.72 -9.83
N GLN A 105 -1.81 -8.11 -11.10
CA GLN A 105 -3.02 -8.68 -11.69
C GLN A 105 -3.40 -10.00 -11.01
N GLU A 106 -2.43 -10.89 -10.76
CA GLU A 106 -2.65 -12.13 -10.03
C GLU A 106 -3.20 -11.88 -8.62
N LEU A 107 -2.61 -10.93 -7.88
CA LEU A 107 -3.09 -10.54 -6.55
C LEU A 107 -4.54 -10.04 -6.61
N ALA A 108 -4.85 -9.16 -7.57
CA ALA A 108 -6.17 -8.58 -7.72
C ALA A 108 -7.21 -9.63 -8.10
N GLU A 109 -6.88 -10.55 -9.03
CA GLU A 109 -7.77 -11.62 -9.49
C GLU A 109 -8.13 -12.59 -8.38
N ARG A 110 -7.14 -13.10 -7.63
CA ARG A 110 -7.41 -14.04 -6.54
C ARG A 110 -8.21 -13.43 -5.38
N ASN A 111 -8.20 -12.10 -5.26
CA ASN A 111 -9.00 -11.38 -4.27
C ASN A 111 -10.32 -10.84 -4.85
N GLY A 112 -10.68 -11.15 -6.09
CA GLY A 112 -11.95 -10.80 -6.70
C GLY A 112 -12.12 -9.31 -7.00
N ILE A 113 -11.03 -8.55 -7.15
CA ILE A 113 -11.09 -7.12 -7.51
C ILE A 113 -11.37 -7.00 -9.01
N ALA A 114 -12.41 -6.26 -9.38
CA ALA A 114 -12.76 -6.02 -10.78
C ALA A 114 -11.69 -5.18 -11.50
N VAL A 115 -11.53 -5.40 -12.81
CA VAL A 115 -10.42 -4.79 -13.59
C VAL A 115 -10.46 -3.26 -13.55
N GLU A 116 -11.65 -2.66 -13.59
CA GLU A 116 -11.85 -1.21 -13.52
C GLU A 116 -11.44 -0.57 -12.19
N HIS A 117 -11.26 -1.38 -11.13
CA HIS A 117 -10.85 -0.95 -9.80
C HIS A 117 -9.38 -1.25 -9.49
N ARG A 118 -8.59 -1.66 -10.51
CA ARG A 118 -7.17 -2.00 -10.38
C ARG A 118 -6.31 -0.85 -10.91
N HIS A 119 -5.44 -0.33 -10.09
CA HIS A 119 -4.61 0.82 -10.45
C HIS A 119 -3.15 0.55 -10.16
N MET A 120 -2.29 0.82 -11.15
CA MET A 120 -0.84 0.84 -10.98
C MET A 120 -0.30 2.23 -11.24
N ARG A 121 0.69 2.65 -10.46
CA ARG A 121 1.37 3.94 -10.63
C ARG A 121 2.87 3.76 -10.49
N ILE A 122 3.62 4.34 -11.42
CA ILE A 122 5.09 4.41 -11.34
C ILE A 122 5.47 5.75 -10.73
N GLY A 123 6.38 5.75 -9.77
CA GLY A 123 6.89 6.92 -9.08
C GLY A 123 6.92 6.76 -7.57
N ASP A 124 7.21 7.84 -6.86
CA ASP A 124 7.22 7.84 -5.39
C ASP A 124 5.87 7.36 -4.82
N PRO A 125 5.84 6.24 -4.07
CA PRO A 125 4.58 5.64 -3.63
C PRO A 125 3.72 6.56 -2.76
N ALA A 126 4.33 7.33 -1.85
CA ALA A 126 3.58 8.23 -0.97
C ALA A 126 2.91 9.37 -1.76
N LYS A 127 3.61 9.90 -2.77
CA LYS A 127 3.06 10.92 -3.65
C LYS A 127 1.96 10.36 -4.55
N ALA A 128 2.18 9.17 -5.12
CA ALA A 128 1.21 8.51 -5.98
C ALA A 128 -0.09 8.19 -5.22
N LEU A 129 0.02 7.68 -3.99
CA LEU A 129 -1.13 7.43 -3.09
C LEU A 129 -1.91 8.72 -2.81
N ALA A 130 -1.23 9.78 -2.34
CA ALA A 130 -1.88 11.04 -2.02
C ALA A 130 -2.61 11.62 -3.25
N MET A 131 -1.95 11.66 -4.41
CA MET A 131 -2.56 12.15 -5.64
C MET A 131 -3.75 11.30 -6.09
N PHE A 132 -3.66 9.97 -5.96
CA PHE A 132 -4.77 9.08 -6.32
C PHE A 132 -5.98 9.33 -5.41
N MET A 133 -5.75 9.46 -4.10
CA MET A 133 -6.80 9.70 -3.12
C MET A 133 -7.53 11.02 -3.37
N ASP A 134 -6.79 12.11 -3.61
CA ASP A 134 -7.35 13.42 -3.88
C ASP A 134 -8.16 13.46 -5.19
N ASN A 135 -7.68 12.77 -6.24
CA ASN A 135 -8.34 12.75 -7.54
C ASN A 135 -9.57 11.82 -7.63
N ASN A 136 -9.73 10.91 -6.67
CA ASN A 136 -10.78 9.89 -6.71
C ASN A 136 -11.72 9.94 -5.49
N ASP A 137 -11.68 11.01 -4.70
CA ASP A 137 -12.53 11.19 -3.52
C ASP A 137 -12.51 9.98 -2.57
N ILE A 138 -11.31 9.50 -2.24
CA ILE A 138 -11.13 8.35 -1.36
C ILE A 138 -11.40 8.77 0.10
N ASP A 139 -12.35 8.10 0.75
CA ASP A 139 -12.71 8.36 2.14
C ASP A 139 -11.81 7.64 3.15
N VAL A 140 -11.40 6.41 2.83
CA VAL A 140 -10.55 5.58 3.70
C VAL A 140 -9.44 4.91 2.91
N LEU A 141 -8.22 5.05 3.39
CA LEU A 141 -7.05 4.27 2.95
C LEU A 141 -6.86 3.08 3.89
N VAL A 142 -6.75 1.88 3.32
CA VAL A 142 -6.34 0.66 4.04
C VAL A 142 -4.95 0.29 3.55
N MET A 143 -3.98 0.18 4.48
CA MET A 143 -2.59 -0.10 4.14
C MET A 143 -1.91 -0.91 5.23
N GLY A 144 -0.78 -1.52 4.90
CA GLY A 144 0.02 -2.29 5.84
C GLY A 144 1.04 -1.45 6.59
N SER A 145 1.37 -1.87 7.82
CA SER A 145 2.57 -1.44 8.54
C SER A 145 3.68 -2.47 8.32
N TYR A 146 4.90 -2.00 8.08
CA TYR A 146 6.05 -2.88 7.87
C TYR A 146 6.82 -3.18 9.16
N HIS A 147 7.33 -4.42 9.24
CA HIS A 147 8.33 -4.83 10.22
C HIS A 147 9.69 -4.97 9.55
N HIS A 148 10.69 -4.23 10.02
CA HIS A 148 12.08 -4.64 9.82
C HIS A 148 12.50 -5.60 10.93
N HIS A 149 13.07 -6.75 10.55
CA HIS A 149 13.65 -7.68 11.50
C HIS A 149 14.67 -6.97 12.41
N GLY A 150 14.40 -6.91 13.71
CA GLY A 150 15.37 -6.54 14.75
C GLY A 150 15.22 -5.20 15.44
N ILE A 151 14.40 -4.26 14.96
CA ILE A 151 14.30 -2.90 15.53
C ILE A 151 12.85 -2.46 15.73
N GLY A 152 12.06 -3.17 16.52
CA GLY A 152 10.71 -2.70 16.90
C GLY A 152 9.70 -2.53 15.74
N TRP A 153 8.50 -2.06 16.07
CA TRP A 153 7.45 -1.79 15.11
C TRP A 153 7.77 -0.49 14.35
N PHE A 154 7.91 -0.59 13.03
CA PHE A 154 8.10 0.58 12.16
C PHE A 154 6.86 0.73 11.26
N ILE A 155 6.28 1.93 11.28
CA ILE A 155 5.46 2.38 10.16
C ILE A 155 6.44 2.59 9.02
N GLY A 156 6.26 1.89 7.88
CA GLY A 156 7.11 2.09 6.72
C GLY A 156 7.20 3.58 6.35
N SER A 157 8.33 4.00 5.81
CA SER A 157 8.56 5.40 5.42
C SER A 157 7.46 5.95 4.49
N THR A 158 6.88 5.10 3.66
CA THR A 158 5.74 5.46 2.80
C THR A 158 4.51 5.76 3.63
N ALA A 159 4.16 4.91 4.61
CA ALA A 159 2.99 5.10 5.47
C ALA A 159 3.13 6.37 6.31
N GLU A 160 4.29 6.62 6.91
CA GLU A 160 4.55 7.84 7.68
C GLU A 160 4.41 9.11 6.81
N ARG A 161 4.97 9.09 5.61
CA ARG A 161 4.87 10.21 4.66
C ARG A 161 3.44 10.44 4.16
N VAL A 162 2.68 9.37 3.97
CA VAL A 162 1.27 9.42 3.58
C VAL A 162 0.44 10.02 4.71
N LEU A 163 0.58 9.51 5.94
CA LEU A 163 -0.18 9.99 7.11
C LEU A 163 -0.03 11.49 7.37
N HIS A 164 1.15 12.07 7.08
CA HIS A 164 1.37 13.51 7.22
C HIS A 164 0.67 14.37 6.16
N ARG A 165 0.19 13.79 5.07
CA ARG A 165 -0.37 14.51 3.91
C ARG A 165 -1.86 14.32 3.73
N LEU A 166 -2.45 13.30 4.36
CA LEU A 166 -3.84 12.94 4.13
C LEU A 166 -4.81 13.68 5.02
N SER A 167 -5.92 14.09 4.41
CA SER A 167 -7.15 14.52 5.09
C SER A 167 -8.17 13.38 5.24
N SER A 168 -7.94 12.23 4.62
CA SER A 168 -8.80 11.04 4.65
C SER A 168 -8.49 10.15 5.85
N SER A 169 -9.43 9.31 6.25
CA SER A 169 -9.22 8.31 7.30
C SER A 169 -8.27 7.21 6.83
N VAL A 170 -7.52 6.63 7.75
CA VAL A 170 -6.53 5.57 7.44
C VAL A 170 -6.71 4.39 8.38
N LEU A 171 -6.87 3.20 7.82
CA LEU A 171 -6.84 1.93 8.53
C LEU A 171 -5.48 1.25 8.27
N VAL A 172 -4.65 1.14 9.30
CA VAL A 172 -3.34 0.48 9.23
C VAL A 172 -3.46 -0.93 9.75
N ILE A 173 -3.06 -1.90 8.92
CA ILE A 173 -3.06 -3.33 9.23
C ILE A 173 -1.66 -3.77 9.61
N SER A 174 -1.56 -4.51 10.69
CA SER A 174 -0.31 -5.18 11.10
C SER A 174 -0.35 -6.65 10.69
N PRO A 175 0.77 -7.24 10.23
CA PRO A 175 0.80 -8.65 9.87
C PRO A 175 0.44 -9.52 11.07
N GLU A 176 -0.43 -10.52 10.86
CA GLU A 176 -0.68 -11.55 11.85
C GLU A 176 0.57 -12.43 12.00
N ARG A 177 1.05 -12.60 13.23
CA ARG A 177 2.10 -13.60 13.48
C ARG A 177 1.50 -14.99 13.26
N SER A 178 2.03 -15.74 12.31
CA SER A 178 1.88 -17.18 12.30
C SER A 178 2.25 -17.69 13.71
N LYS A 179 1.26 -18.25 14.42
CA LYS A 179 1.55 -18.98 15.65
C LYS A 179 2.39 -20.19 15.25
N GLY A 180 3.71 -20.08 15.45
CA GLY A 180 4.59 -21.23 15.41
C GLY A 180 4.31 -22.19 16.55
#